data_89fda713e6e8130d4ec399c2c6c9e006
#
_entry.id   89fda713e6e8130d4ec399c2c6c9e006
#
_cell.length_a   1.000
_cell.length_b   1.000
_cell.length_c   1.000
_cell.angle_alpha   90.00
_cell.angle_beta   90.00
_cell.angle_gamma   90.00
#
_symmetry.space_group_name_H-M   'P 1'
#
loop_
_entity.id
_entity.type
_entity.pdbx_description
1 polymer ?
#
loop_
_entity_poly.entity_id
_entity_poly.type
_entity_poly.pdbx_seq_one_letter_code
_entity_poly.pdbx_strand_id
1 'polypeptide(L)'
;MIERGAWIWTRRQRAVLAVAVLLLAGWFFVRALREPARVADPPPVIGELANDLATRIDPNTADWPAWAALPLIGEKRAKEIVAFRENWLVEHPAEIPFEKLEDLMRIKGIGKATIATLEPYLVFPKREETAP
;
A
#
# COMPACT_ATOMS: atom_id res chain seq x y z
N MET A 1 -45.52 -42.26 -10.70
CA MET A 1 -45.06 -42.52 -9.33
C MET A 1 -43.53 -42.37 -9.32
N ILE A 2 -43.03 -41.25 -8.87
CA ILE A 2 -41.59 -41.00 -8.81
C ILE A 2 -41.18 -41.25 -7.35
N GLU A 3 -40.54 -42.39 -7.12
CA GLU A 3 -39.98 -42.71 -5.81
C GLU A 3 -38.86 -41.73 -5.48
N ARG A 4 -39.12 -40.86 -4.52
CA ARG A 4 -38.10 -40.03 -3.90
C ARG A 4 -37.22 -40.92 -3.03
N GLY A 5 -36.13 -41.45 -3.57
CA GLY A 5 -35.10 -42.15 -2.82
C GLY A 5 -34.56 -41.21 -1.74
N ALA A 6 -35.07 -41.36 -0.52
CA ALA A 6 -34.46 -40.67 0.64
C ALA A 6 -33.06 -41.22 0.84
N TRP A 7 -32.06 -40.46 0.50
CA TRP A 7 -30.66 -40.74 0.79
C TRP A 7 -30.49 -40.76 2.32
N ILE A 8 -30.64 -41.94 2.91
CA ILE A 8 -30.47 -42.12 4.35
C ILE A 8 -28.94 -42.27 4.61
N TRP A 9 -28.33 -41.16 4.85
CA TRP A 9 -26.92 -41.15 5.24
C TRP A 9 -26.75 -41.81 6.60
N THR A 10 -25.86 -42.78 6.69
CA THR A 10 -25.52 -43.43 7.95
C THR A 10 -24.87 -42.44 8.93
N ARG A 11 -25.03 -42.69 10.23
CA ARG A 11 -24.40 -41.81 11.26
C ARG A 11 -22.91 -41.65 11.05
N ARG A 12 -22.21 -42.69 10.56
CA ARG A 12 -20.77 -42.63 10.25
C ARG A 12 -20.47 -41.70 9.09
N GLN A 13 -21.25 -41.72 8.03
CA GLN A 13 -21.07 -40.81 6.87
C GLN A 13 -21.29 -39.34 7.25
N ARG A 14 -22.29 -39.07 8.10
CA ARG A 14 -22.53 -37.71 8.61
C ARG A 14 -21.34 -37.21 9.47
N ALA A 15 -20.78 -38.08 10.32
CA ALA A 15 -19.62 -37.76 11.14
C ALA A 15 -18.38 -37.45 10.29
N VAL A 16 -18.11 -38.26 9.27
CA VAL A 16 -16.99 -38.02 8.34
C VAL A 16 -17.14 -36.70 7.59
N LEU A 17 -18.35 -36.42 7.13
CA LEU A 17 -18.66 -35.17 6.42
C LEU A 17 -18.52 -33.94 7.34
N ALA A 18 -18.99 -34.03 8.58
CA ALA A 18 -18.83 -32.96 9.56
C ALA A 18 -17.34 -32.67 9.86
N VAL A 19 -16.53 -33.72 10.03
CA VAL A 19 -15.08 -33.55 10.24
C VAL A 19 -14.42 -32.91 9.02
N ALA A 20 -14.75 -33.34 7.80
CA ALA A 20 -14.22 -32.77 6.58
C ALA A 20 -14.57 -31.28 6.43
N VAL A 21 -15.82 -30.91 6.75
CA VAL A 21 -16.26 -29.51 6.72
C VAL A 21 -15.52 -28.67 7.77
N LEU A 22 -15.32 -29.20 8.98
CA LEU A 22 -14.56 -28.50 10.03
C LEU A 22 -13.09 -28.29 9.64
N LEU A 23 -12.47 -29.28 9.02
CA LEU A 23 -11.08 -29.16 8.54
C LEU A 23 -10.96 -28.12 7.42
N LEU A 24 -11.91 -28.13 6.47
CA LEU A 24 -11.96 -27.12 5.41
C LEU A 24 -12.20 -25.72 5.97
N ALA A 25 -13.15 -25.56 6.89
CA ALA A 25 -13.42 -24.28 7.55
C ALA A 25 -12.20 -23.79 8.33
N GLY A 26 -11.54 -24.68 9.08
CA GLY A 26 -10.31 -24.35 9.79
C GLY A 26 -9.18 -23.91 8.84
N TRP A 27 -9.00 -24.63 7.73
CA TRP A 27 -8.01 -24.26 6.72
C TRP A 27 -8.31 -22.91 6.06
N PHE A 28 -9.56 -22.64 5.71
CA PHE A 28 -10.01 -21.36 5.18
C PHE A 28 -9.83 -20.22 6.18
N PHE A 29 -10.12 -20.47 7.46
CA PHE A 29 -9.93 -19.50 8.54
C PHE A 29 -8.46 -19.14 8.73
N VAL A 30 -7.58 -20.15 8.78
CA VAL A 30 -6.13 -19.93 8.88
C VAL A 30 -5.60 -19.18 7.65
N ARG A 31 -6.11 -19.51 6.46
CA ARG A 31 -5.74 -18.83 5.23
C ARG A 31 -6.20 -17.37 5.24
N ALA A 32 -7.43 -17.09 5.68
CA ALA A 32 -7.95 -15.73 5.80
C ALA A 32 -7.17 -14.87 6.81
N LEU A 33 -6.64 -15.48 7.88
CA LEU A 33 -5.78 -14.78 8.83
C LEU A 33 -4.37 -14.51 8.28
N ARG A 34 -3.88 -15.36 7.36
CA ARG A 34 -2.54 -15.23 6.77
C ARG A 34 -2.50 -14.34 5.53
N GLU A 35 -3.62 -14.23 4.83
CA GLU A 35 -3.79 -13.29 3.73
C GLU A 35 -4.54 -12.08 4.29
N PRO A 36 -3.82 -10.99 4.70
CA PRO A 36 -4.53 -9.73 4.94
C PRO A 36 -5.27 -9.42 3.64
N ALA A 37 -6.57 -9.15 3.76
CA ALA A 37 -7.39 -8.76 2.62
C ALA A 37 -6.60 -7.72 1.83
N ARG A 38 -6.01 -8.15 0.71
CA ARG A 38 -5.58 -7.22 -0.30
C ARG A 38 -6.88 -6.64 -0.84
N VAL A 39 -7.29 -5.54 -0.23
CA VAL A 39 -8.13 -4.60 -0.95
C VAL A 39 -7.34 -4.37 -2.21
N ALA A 40 -7.83 -4.88 -3.34
CA ALA A 40 -7.24 -4.58 -4.62
C ALA A 40 -7.16 -3.07 -4.65
N ASP A 41 -5.92 -2.54 -4.67
CA ASP A 41 -5.73 -1.11 -4.86
C ASP A 41 -6.59 -0.76 -6.08
N PRO A 42 -7.46 0.24 -5.97
CA PRO A 42 -8.24 0.67 -7.13
C PRO A 42 -7.22 0.85 -8.25
N PRO A 43 -7.53 0.39 -9.49
CA PRO A 43 -6.61 0.54 -10.60
C PRO A 43 -6.16 1.99 -10.59
N PRO A 44 -4.84 2.26 -10.75
CA PRO A 44 -4.36 3.62 -10.77
C PRO A 44 -5.25 4.36 -11.77
N VAL A 45 -5.97 5.37 -11.31
CA VAL A 45 -6.68 6.27 -12.19
C VAL A 45 -5.58 7.03 -12.91
N ILE A 46 -4.99 6.39 -13.92
CA ILE A 46 -4.13 7.00 -14.91
C ILE A 46 -5.12 7.77 -15.80
N GLY A 47 -5.79 8.71 -15.17
CA GLY A 47 -6.64 9.66 -15.83
C GLY A 47 -5.78 10.87 -16.18
N GLU A 48 -6.14 11.50 -17.22
CA GLU A 48 -5.67 12.73 -17.87
C GLU A 48 -5.01 13.81 -16.99
N LEU A 49 -5.06 13.69 -15.66
CA LEU A 49 -4.31 14.52 -14.70
C LEU A 49 -2.80 14.30 -14.70
N ALA A 50 -2.30 13.20 -15.24
CA ALA A 50 -0.86 12.94 -15.31
C ALA A 50 -0.13 13.83 -16.33
N ASN A 51 -0.88 14.48 -17.22
CA ASN A 51 -0.33 15.40 -18.23
C ASN A 51 -0.32 16.87 -17.80
N ASP A 52 -0.91 17.19 -16.65
CA ASP A 52 -0.86 18.54 -16.15
C ASP A 52 0.47 18.75 -15.40
N LEU A 53 1.32 19.59 -15.96
CA LEU A 53 2.61 20.03 -15.38
C LEU A 53 2.47 20.64 -13.97
N ALA A 54 1.24 20.73 -13.46
CA ALA A 54 0.89 21.21 -12.13
C ALA A 54 0.93 20.14 -11.03
N THR A 55 1.17 18.86 -11.35
CA THR A 55 1.02 17.77 -10.37
C THR A 55 2.34 17.24 -9.83
N ARG A 56 3.42 18.00 -9.96
CA ARG A 56 4.66 17.68 -9.25
C ARG A 56 4.54 18.11 -7.81
N ILE A 57 4.77 17.18 -6.89
CA ILE A 57 4.71 17.47 -5.46
C ILE A 57 6.12 17.65 -4.89
N ASP A 58 6.25 18.56 -3.92
CA ASP A 58 7.48 18.70 -3.13
C ASP A 58 7.43 17.70 -1.96
N PRO A 59 8.39 16.77 -1.87
CA PRO A 59 8.46 15.78 -0.80
C PRO A 59 8.44 16.36 0.61
N ASN A 60 8.95 17.58 0.77
CA ASN A 60 9.09 18.21 2.08
C ASN A 60 7.83 18.93 2.56
N THR A 61 6.92 19.27 1.65
CA THR A 61 5.70 20.04 1.97
C THR A 61 4.42 19.27 1.70
N ALA A 62 4.43 18.30 0.76
CA ALA A 62 3.25 17.54 0.38
C ALA A 62 2.61 16.81 1.57
N ASP A 63 1.29 16.82 1.61
CA ASP A 63 0.48 16.07 2.56
C ASP A 63 0.31 14.60 2.13
N TRP A 64 -0.19 13.75 3.03
CA TRP A 64 -0.36 12.33 2.72
C TRP A 64 -1.36 12.04 1.59
N PRO A 65 -2.46 12.80 1.33
CA PRO A 65 -3.33 12.57 0.18
C PRO A 65 -2.63 12.82 -1.16
N ALA A 66 -1.78 13.84 -1.23
CA ALA A 66 -0.98 14.13 -2.42
C ALA A 66 0.01 12.97 -2.71
N TRP A 67 0.65 12.44 -1.69
CA TRP A 67 1.48 11.25 -1.81
C TRP A 67 0.70 10.01 -2.21
N ALA A 68 -0.50 9.79 -1.65
CA ALA A 68 -1.33 8.63 -1.94
C ALA A 68 -1.86 8.62 -3.39
N ALA A 69 -1.92 9.77 -4.03
CA ALA A 69 -2.30 9.91 -5.44
C ALA A 69 -1.20 9.46 -6.41
N LEU A 70 0.04 9.30 -5.93
CA LEU A 70 1.16 8.89 -6.78
C LEU A 70 1.16 7.37 -7.05
N PRO A 71 1.66 6.94 -8.23
CA PRO A 71 1.77 5.53 -8.56
C PRO A 71 2.65 4.80 -7.53
N LEU A 72 2.29 3.58 -7.18
CA LEU A 72 2.98 2.71 -6.23
C LEU A 72 3.02 3.19 -4.77
N ILE A 73 2.42 4.36 -4.46
CA ILE A 73 2.35 4.91 -3.11
C ILE A 73 0.94 4.75 -2.59
N GLY A 74 0.46 3.83 -2.00
CA GLY A 74 -0.87 3.78 -1.36
C GLY A 74 -0.91 4.57 -0.06
N GLU A 75 -2.09 4.71 0.53
CA GLU A 75 -2.35 5.49 1.75
C GLU A 75 -1.37 5.17 2.89
N LYS A 76 -1.07 3.88 3.11
CA LYS A 76 -0.16 3.46 4.17
C LYS A 76 1.24 4.05 3.99
N ARG A 77 1.81 3.92 2.78
CA ARG A 77 3.15 4.47 2.48
C ARG A 77 3.17 5.99 2.52
N ALA A 78 2.11 6.63 2.02
CA ALA A 78 1.96 8.07 2.08
C ALA A 78 2.04 8.59 3.53
N LYS A 79 1.33 7.95 4.45
CA LYS A 79 1.38 8.27 5.89
C LYS A 79 2.76 7.98 6.50
N GLU A 80 3.43 6.90 6.09
CA GLU A 80 4.79 6.57 6.54
C GLU A 80 5.82 7.62 6.08
N ILE A 81 5.67 8.16 4.86
CA ILE A 81 6.52 9.25 4.34
C ILE A 81 6.36 10.52 5.19
N VAL A 82 5.11 10.93 5.43
CA VAL A 82 4.81 12.13 6.22
C VAL A 82 5.31 11.96 7.65
N ALA A 83 5.05 10.83 8.29
CA ALA A 83 5.51 10.53 9.64
C ALA A 83 7.06 10.54 9.73
N PHE A 84 7.75 9.98 8.74
CA PHE A 84 9.22 10.03 8.68
C PHE A 84 9.73 11.48 8.63
N ARG A 85 9.11 12.31 7.78
CA ARG A 85 9.45 13.74 7.66
C ARG A 85 9.25 14.48 8.97
N GLU A 86 8.10 14.28 9.62
CA GLU A 86 7.78 14.94 10.88
C GLU A 86 8.76 14.55 11.98
N ASN A 87 9.09 13.26 12.12
CA ASN A 87 10.07 12.78 13.08
C ASN A 87 11.48 13.33 12.79
N TRP A 88 11.86 13.37 11.51
CA TRP A 88 13.16 13.95 11.11
C TRP A 88 13.29 15.41 11.54
N LEU A 89 12.25 16.22 11.31
CA LEU A 89 12.25 17.64 11.68
C LEU A 89 12.27 17.87 13.19
N VAL A 90 11.76 16.92 14.00
CA VAL A 90 11.87 16.99 15.46
C VAL A 90 13.31 16.77 15.91
N GLU A 91 14.01 15.82 15.29
CA GLU A 91 15.41 15.50 15.62
C GLU A 91 16.40 16.50 15.00
N HIS A 92 16.08 17.03 13.82
CA HIS A 92 16.95 17.89 13.01
C HIS A 92 16.20 19.13 12.49
N PRO A 93 15.85 20.10 13.37
CA PRO A 93 14.94 21.20 13.02
C PRO A 93 15.51 22.15 11.93
N ALA A 94 16.82 22.13 11.68
CA ALA A 94 17.47 22.98 10.67
C ALA A 94 17.77 22.26 9.35
N GLU A 95 17.44 20.97 9.25
CA GLU A 95 17.76 20.13 8.08
C GLU A 95 16.52 19.83 7.25
N ILE A 96 16.71 19.73 5.93
CA ILE A 96 15.66 19.33 5.01
C ILE A 96 15.62 17.79 5.00
N PRO A 97 14.48 17.15 5.27
CA PRO A 97 14.38 15.69 5.32
C PRO A 97 14.72 15.00 4.01
N PHE A 98 14.30 15.58 2.90
CA PHE A 98 14.51 15.04 1.56
C PHE A 98 15.17 16.09 0.66
N GLU A 99 16.49 16.02 0.50
CA GLU A 99 17.24 16.90 -0.41
C GLU A 99 17.24 16.36 -1.84
N LYS A 100 17.20 15.06 -2.00
CA LYS A 100 17.27 14.36 -3.28
C LYS A 100 16.39 13.12 -3.30
N LEU A 101 16.16 12.61 -4.49
CA LEU A 101 15.28 11.47 -4.75
C LEU A 101 15.68 10.21 -3.95
N GLU A 102 16.99 9.99 -3.80
CA GLU A 102 17.52 8.82 -3.08
C GLU A 102 17.22 8.84 -1.58
N ASP A 103 16.95 10.00 -0.99
CA ASP A 103 16.64 10.11 0.43
C ASP A 103 15.34 9.40 0.79
N LEU A 104 14.43 9.25 -0.16
CA LEU A 104 13.21 8.47 0.01
C LEU A 104 13.48 6.98 0.26
N MET A 105 14.66 6.46 -0.10
CA MET A 105 15.03 5.07 0.21
C MET A 105 15.20 4.79 1.71
N ARG A 106 15.33 5.82 2.53
CA ARG A 106 15.35 5.68 4.00
C ARG A 106 14.01 5.14 4.54
N ILE A 107 12.94 5.26 3.75
CA ILE A 107 11.61 4.83 4.13
C ILE A 107 11.43 3.36 3.74
N LYS A 108 10.99 2.55 4.71
CA LYS A 108 10.76 1.12 4.50
C LYS A 108 9.74 0.87 3.39
N GLY A 109 10.15 0.09 2.39
CA GLY A 109 9.29 -0.28 1.25
C GLY A 109 9.37 0.66 0.05
N ILE A 110 10.22 1.70 0.10
CA ILE A 110 10.58 2.51 -1.05
C ILE A 110 11.96 2.07 -1.56
N GLY A 111 11.98 1.41 -2.69
CA GLY A 111 13.20 0.93 -3.34
C GLY A 111 13.50 1.65 -4.65
N LYS A 112 14.60 1.28 -5.29
CA LYS A 112 15.05 1.89 -6.57
C LYS A 112 13.99 1.88 -7.66
N ALA A 113 13.21 0.80 -7.78
CA ALA A 113 12.15 0.71 -8.79
C ALA A 113 11.01 1.70 -8.51
N THR A 114 10.63 1.86 -7.24
CA THR A 114 9.61 2.85 -6.83
C THR A 114 10.10 4.27 -7.11
N ILE A 115 11.35 4.57 -6.79
CA ILE A 115 11.98 5.88 -7.02
C ILE A 115 11.99 6.24 -8.50
N ALA A 116 12.42 5.33 -9.37
CA ALA A 116 12.42 5.56 -10.81
C ALA A 116 11.02 5.87 -11.38
N THR A 117 9.97 5.29 -10.77
CA THR A 117 8.59 5.57 -11.15
C THR A 117 8.11 6.93 -10.61
N LEU A 118 8.60 7.36 -9.45
CA LEU A 118 8.20 8.61 -8.80
C LEU A 118 8.93 9.85 -9.33
N GLU A 119 10.11 9.67 -9.90
CA GLU A 119 10.96 10.77 -10.39
C GLU A 119 10.20 11.85 -11.19
N PRO A 120 9.34 11.52 -12.17
CA PRO A 120 8.64 12.54 -12.96
C PRO A 120 7.60 13.33 -12.16
N TYR A 121 7.17 12.83 -11.01
CA TYR A 121 6.11 13.43 -10.17
C TYR A 121 6.65 14.24 -8.99
N LEU A 122 7.96 14.26 -8.78
CA LEU A 122 8.59 14.93 -7.65
C LEU A 122 9.38 16.15 -8.08
N VAL A 123 9.32 17.19 -7.27
CA VAL A 123 10.16 18.39 -7.39
C VAL A 123 10.87 18.61 -6.07
N PHE A 124 12.18 18.69 -6.13
CA PHE A 124 12.98 19.06 -4.98
C PHE A 124 13.31 20.55 -5.06
N PRO A 125 13.10 21.32 -3.98
CA PRO A 125 13.48 22.73 -3.97
C PRO A 125 14.98 22.83 -4.23
N LYS A 126 15.33 23.51 -5.30
CA LYS A 126 16.71 23.84 -5.57
C LYS A 126 17.16 24.77 -4.45
N ARG A 127 18.11 24.33 -3.61
CA ARG A 127 18.77 25.21 -2.67
C ARG A 127 19.37 26.35 -3.50
N GLU A 128 18.81 27.54 -3.40
CA GLU A 128 19.54 28.73 -3.86
C GLU A 128 20.83 28.76 -3.04
N GLU A 129 21.90 28.39 -3.68
CA GLU A 129 23.25 28.54 -3.14
C GLU A 129 23.42 30.05 -2.91
N THR A 130 23.15 30.45 -1.66
CA THR A 130 23.44 31.81 -1.22
C THR A 130 24.95 31.92 -1.35
N ALA A 131 25.40 32.43 -2.50
CA ALA A 131 26.80 32.79 -2.73
C ALA A 131 27.19 33.84 -1.67
N PRO A 132 28.41 33.75 -1.15
CA PRO A 132 28.96 34.63 -0.11
C PRO A 132 29.04 36.09 -0.56
#